data_b13ca3ba4cc99da2bd27c36ca555ddd4
#
_entry.id   b13ca3ba4cc99da2bd27c36ca555ddd4
#
_cell.length_a   1.000
_cell.length_b   1.000
_cell.length_c   1.000
_cell.angle_alpha   90.00
_cell.angle_beta   90.00
_cell.angle_gamma   90.00
#
_symmetry.space_group_name_H-M   'P 1'
#
loop_
_entity.id
_entity.type
_entity.pdbx_description
1 polymer ?
#
loop_
_entity_poly.entity_id
_entity_poly.type
_entity_poly.pdbx_seq_one_letter_code
_entity_poly.pdbx_strand_id
1 'polypeptide(L)'
;ELFARRARSGSHPNALKELKMIVQHLIERNYRREIDSTLAFSEQVVALARQFRGRLIRLVANWLRVGYCQGNFNSDNCAAGGFTLDYGPFGFCERFDPRFQPWTGGGDHFSFFNQPAAAETNFQMFWTALRPLLTDNKAALAQLDSIRGGFGEAMEQALERMWTRKLGLTTFDPTLLRELLHLMVRTQVD
;
A
#
# COMPACT_ATOMS: atom_id res chain seq x y z
N GLU A 1 10.84 5.15 -8.04
CA GLU A 1 11.59 3.97 -8.54
C GLU A 1 12.80 4.35 -9.38
N LEU A 2 12.71 5.31 -10.30
CA LEU A 2 13.82 5.75 -11.15
C LEU A 2 15.10 6.08 -10.35
N PHE A 3 15.00 6.89 -9.31
CA PHE A 3 16.13 7.26 -8.46
C PHE A 3 16.71 6.05 -7.71
N ALA A 4 15.85 5.18 -7.21
CA ALA A 4 16.28 3.97 -6.51
C ALA A 4 16.98 2.97 -7.46
N ARG A 5 16.50 2.84 -8.70
CA ARG A 5 17.13 2.01 -9.72
C ARG A 5 18.53 2.52 -10.06
N ARG A 6 18.67 3.83 -10.27
CA ARG A 6 19.97 4.48 -10.51
C ARG A 6 20.94 4.29 -9.33
N ALA A 7 20.45 4.40 -8.09
CA ALA A 7 21.25 4.19 -6.90
C ALA A 7 21.73 2.73 -6.76
N ARG A 8 20.90 1.75 -7.09
CA ARG A 8 21.26 0.32 -7.07
C ARG A 8 22.24 -0.06 -8.17
N SER A 9 22.07 0.48 -9.37
CA SER A 9 22.92 0.14 -10.52
C SER A 9 24.28 0.84 -10.51
N GLY A 10 24.45 1.86 -9.67
CA GLY A 10 25.66 2.71 -9.69
C GLY A 10 25.85 3.49 -11.01
N SER A 11 24.84 3.53 -11.87
CA SER A 11 24.92 4.11 -13.21
C SER A 11 25.03 5.64 -13.24
N HIS A 12 24.83 6.28 -12.10
CA HIS A 12 24.85 7.74 -11.99
C HIS A 12 25.59 8.18 -10.71
N PRO A 13 26.60 9.05 -10.79
CA PRO A 13 27.48 9.38 -9.65
C PRO A 13 26.72 10.06 -8.48
N ASN A 14 25.62 10.74 -8.75
CA ASN A 14 24.81 11.44 -7.72
C ASN A 14 23.54 10.66 -7.32
N ALA A 15 23.33 9.44 -7.80
CA ALA A 15 22.06 8.73 -7.65
C ALA A 15 21.62 8.56 -6.20
N LEU A 16 22.54 8.24 -5.28
CA LEU A 16 22.23 8.09 -3.86
C LEU A 16 21.84 9.43 -3.22
N LYS A 17 22.52 10.53 -3.61
CA LYS A 17 22.19 11.88 -3.16
C LYS A 17 20.81 12.30 -3.65
N GLU A 18 20.51 12.05 -4.92
CA GLU A 18 19.19 12.33 -5.52
C GLU A 18 18.08 11.52 -4.84
N LEU A 19 18.33 10.23 -4.59
CA LEU A 19 17.38 9.38 -3.85
C LEU A 19 17.13 9.92 -2.43
N LYS A 20 18.18 10.35 -1.73
CA LYS A 20 18.06 10.97 -0.41
C LYS A 20 17.21 12.23 -0.47
N MET A 21 17.46 13.11 -1.43
CA MET A 21 16.72 14.36 -1.60
C MET A 21 15.24 14.13 -1.86
N ILE A 22 14.89 13.17 -2.74
CA ILE A 22 13.48 12.88 -3.02
C ILE A 22 12.75 12.28 -1.81
N VAL A 23 13.44 11.44 -1.02
CA VAL A 23 12.89 10.87 0.22
C VAL A 23 12.71 11.95 1.28
N GLN A 24 13.67 12.87 1.46
CA GLN A 24 13.53 14.02 2.36
C GLN A 24 12.36 14.91 1.95
N HIS A 25 12.23 15.21 0.66
CA HIS A 25 11.11 15.99 0.13
C HIS A 25 9.76 15.30 0.38
N LEU A 26 9.68 13.96 0.20
CA LEU A 26 8.48 13.19 0.49
C LEU A 26 8.10 13.27 1.99
N ILE A 27 9.08 13.14 2.88
CA ILE A 27 8.88 13.27 4.33
C ILE A 27 8.34 14.66 4.67
N GLU A 28 9.03 15.71 4.21
CA GLU A 28 8.64 17.08 4.50
C GLU A 28 7.24 17.41 3.98
N ARG A 29 6.93 17.01 2.76
CA ARG A 29 5.65 17.33 2.10
C ARG A 29 4.47 16.55 2.68
N ASN A 30 4.64 15.24 2.93
CA ASN A 30 3.51 14.35 3.21
C ASN A 30 3.50 13.81 4.64
N TYR A 31 4.63 13.82 5.36
CA TYR A 31 4.79 13.14 6.65
C TYR A 31 5.36 14.03 7.75
N ARG A 32 5.46 15.34 7.52
CA ARG A 32 6.05 16.31 8.48
C ARG A 32 5.40 16.29 9.86
N ARG A 33 4.14 15.87 9.96
CA ARG A 33 3.41 15.81 11.23
C ARG A 33 3.59 14.49 11.96
N GLU A 34 4.03 13.45 11.26
CA GLU A 34 4.16 12.08 11.79
C GLU A 34 5.61 11.65 12.01
N ILE A 35 6.56 12.31 11.35
CA ILE A 35 7.97 11.98 11.44
C ILE A 35 8.73 13.17 12.04
N ASP A 36 9.38 12.92 13.19
CA ASP A 36 10.19 13.90 13.87
C ASP A 36 11.44 14.22 13.02
N SER A 37 11.59 15.49 12.65
CA SER A 37 12.71 15.98 11.86
C SER A 37 14.05 15.98 12.60
N THR A 38 14.04 15.83 13.94
CA THR A 38 15.26 15.78 14.78
C THR A 38 15.90 14.39 14.78
N LEU A 39 15.20 13.35 14.36
CA LEU A 39 15.72 11.98 14.24
C LEU A 39 16.87 11.92 13.22
N ALA A 40 17.78 10.96 13.41
CA ALA A 40 18.75 10.63 12.38
C ALA A 40 18.06 10.22 11.07
N PHE A 41 18.67 10.54 9.92
CA PHE A 41 18.05 10.28 8.62
C PHE A 41 17.64 8.81 8.43
N SER A 42 18.44 7.85 8.90
CA SER A 42 18.09 6.42 8.86
C SER A 42 16.82 6.09 9.64
N GLU A 43 16.60 6.73 10.78
CA GLU A 43 15.40 6.57 11.59
C GLU A 43 14.18 7.20 10.91
N GLN A 44 14.36 8.37 10.27
CA GLN A 44 13.31 9.00 9.46
C GLN A 44 12.89 8.10 8.30
N VAL A 45 13.83 7.43 7.63
CA VAL A 45 13.53 6.47 6.53
C VAL A 45 12.73 5.27 7.04
N VAL A 46 13.10 4.71 8.19
CA VAL A 46 12.34 3.62 8.83
C VAL A 46 10.94 4.07 9.25
N ALA A 47 10.84 5.26 9.84
CA ALA A 47 9.56 5.87 10.22
C ALA A 47 8.68 6.09 8.97
N LEU A 48 9.25 6.58 7.87
CA LEU A 48 8.55 6.76 6.60
C LEU A 48 7.96 5.44 6.09
N ALA A 49 8.74 4.36 6.08
CA ALA A 49 8.25 3.05 5.66
C ALA A 49 7.08 2.57 6.52
N ARG A 50 7.17 2.75 7.84
CA ARG A 50 6.10 2.38 8.79
C ARG A 50 4.83 3.20 8.55
N GLN A 51 4.95 4.51 8.39
CA GLN A 51 3.82 5.40 8.16
C GLN A 51 3.15 5.13 6.80
N PHE A 52 3.95 4.96 5.75
CA PHE A 52 3.42 4.64 4.42
C PHE A 52 2.69 3.30 4.42
N ARG A 53 3.25 2.24 5.03
CA ARG A 53 2.55 0.96 5.21
C ARG A 53 1.17 1.15 5.83
N GLY A 54 1.11 1.88 6.94
CA GLY A 54 -0.16 2.12 7.64
C GLY A 54 -1.17 2.92 6.82
N ARG A 55 -0.71 3.92 6.05
CA ARG A 55 -1.58 4.71 5.18
C ARG A 55 -2.09 3.87 3.99
N LEU A 56 -1.21 3.10 3.36
CA LEU A 56 -1.55 2.25 2.22
C LEU A 56 -2.58 1.17 2.60
N ILE A 57 -2.38 0.52 3.74
CA ILE A 57 -3.31 -0.48 4.26
C ILE A 57 -4.69 0.15 4.54
N ARG A 58 -4.73 1.31 5.20
CA ARG A 58 -6.01 2.01 5.45
C ARG A 58 -6.69 2.43 4.16
N LEU A 59 -5.93 2.91 3.18
CA LEU A 59 -6.43 3.31 1.88
C LEU A 59 -7.15 2.16 1.20
N VAL A 60 -6.48 1.01 1.07
CA VAL A 60 -7.02 -0.16 0.36
C VAL A 60 -8.18 -0.80 1.13
N ALA A 61 -8.10 -0.88 2.46
CA ALA A 61 -9.23 -1.34 3.26
C ALA A 61 -10.48 -0.46 3.08
N ASN A 62 -10.30 0.87 2.94
CA ASN A 62 -11.40 1.78 2.64
C ASN A 62 -11.91 1.67 1.20
N TRP A 63 -11.04 1.40 0.23
CA TRP A 63 -11.48 1.10 -1.13
C TRP A 63 -12.41 -0.12 -1.17
N LEU A 64 -12.00 -1.20 -0.53
CA LEU A 64 -12.83 -2.41 -0.41
C LEU A 64 -14.15 -2.12 0.33
N ARG A 65 -14.11 -1.27 1.36
CA ARG A 65 -15.29 -0.90 2.13
C ARG A 65 -16.37 -0.22 1.29
N VAL A 66 -15.98 0.56 0.29
CA VAL A 66 -16.90 1.37 -0.54
C VAL A 66 -17.10 0.84 -1.95
N GLY A 67 -16.56 -0.33 -2.29
CA GLY A 67 -16.68 -0.90 -3.62
C GLY A 67 -15.77 -0.26 -4.69
N TYR A 68 -14.76 0.53 -4.28
CA TYR A 68 -13.84 1.20 -5.21
C TYR A 68 -12.76 0.25 -5.71
N CYS A 69 -12.53 0.23 -7.01
CA CYS A 69 -11.45 -0.51 -7.66
C CYS A 69 -10.55 0.43 -8.45
N GLN A 70 -9.26 0.48 -8.10
CA GLN A 70 -8.22 1.14 -8.87
C GLN A 70 -7.70 0.15 -9.92
N GLY A 71 -8.26 0.17 -11.12
CA GLY A 71 -8.07 -0.84 -12.16
C GLY A 71 -6.64 -0.98 -12.71
N ASN A 72 -5.74 -0.03 -12.43
CA ASN A 72 -4.33 -0.08 -12.78
C ASN A 72 -3.47 0.32 -11.55
N PHE A 73 -3.55 -0.49 -10.50
CA PHE A 73 -2.87 -0.21 -9.23
C PHE A 73 -1.42 -0.72 -9.24
N ASN A 74 -0.65 -0.33 -10.26
CA ASN A 74 0.80 -0.55 -10.29
C ASN A 74 1.54 0.52 -9.44
N SER A 75 2.87 0.40 -9.33
CA SER A 75 3.68 1.30 -8.49
C SER A 75 3.69 2.75 -8.96
N ASP A 76 3.46 3.01 -10.25
CA ASP A 76 3.42 4.37 -10.81
C ASP A 76 2.11 5.07 -10.44
N ASN A 77 1.06 4.30 -10.16
CA ASN A 77 -0.27 4.77 -9.75
C ASN A 77 -0.51 4.62 -8.23
N CYS A 78 0.54 4.34 -7.47
CA CYS A 78 0.49 4.24 -6.01
C CYS A 78 1.17 5.46 -5.38
N ALA A 79 0.36 6.39 -4.85
CA ALA A 79 0.91 7.58 -4.21
C ALA A 79 1.67 7.23 -2.94
N ALA A 80 2.96 7.57 -2.88
CA ALA A 80 3.78 7.40 -1.69
C ALA A 80 3.30 8.23 -0.47
N GLY A 81 2.37 9.15 -0.67
CA GLY A 81 1.65 9.86 0.39
C GLY A 81 0.50 9.07 1.01
N GLY A 82 0.11 7.92 0.44
CA GLY A 82 -0.97 7.07 0.94
C GLY A 82 -2.37 7.64 0.72
N PHE A 83 -2.62 8.21 -0.45
CA PHE A 83 -3.92 8.72 -0.88
C PHE A 83 -4.27 8.18 -2.28
N THR A 84 -5.56 8.22 -2.63
CA THR A 84 -6.01 7.83 -3.97
C THR A 84 -5.47 8.79 -5.01
N LEU A 85 -4.77 8.27 -6.02
CA LEU A 85 -4.47 9.02 -7.23
C LEU A 85 -5.64 8.84 -8.20
N ASP A 86 -6.25 9.94 -8.56
CA ASP A 86 -7.23 9.99 -9.65
C ASP A 86 -6.47 10.01 -10.98
N TYR A 87 -5.87 8.86 -11.30
CA TYR A 87 -5.10 8.68 -12.52
C TYR A 87 -5.23 7.24 -13.04
N GLY A 88 -5.70 7.11 -14.26
CA GLY A 88 -5.96 5.83 -14.90
C GLY A 88 -7.39 5.31 -14.65
N PRO A 89 -7.69 4.10 -15.11
CA PRO A 89 -9.01 3.51 -14.99
C PRO A 89 -9.34 3.13 -13.55
N PHE A 90 -10.43 3.68 -13.04
CA PHE A 90 -11.03 3.30 -11.77
C PHE A 90 -12.54 3.17 -11.90
N GLY A 91 -13.18 2.53 -10.96
CA GLY A 91 -14.63 2.40 -10.92
C GLY A 91 -15.14 1.91 -9.57
N PHE A 92 -16.45 1.99 -9.41
CA PHE A 92 -17.14 1.41 -8.27
C PHE A 92 -17.91 0.18 -8.73
N CYS A 93 -17.94 -0.87 -7.90
CA CYS A 93 -18.79 -2.03 -8.15
C CYS A 93 -20.26 -1.59 -8.03
N GLU A 94 -21.02 -1.65 -9.12
CA GLU A 94 -22.47 -1.49 -9.12
C GLU A 94 -23.18 -2.74 -8.62
N ARG A 95 -22.55 -3.89 -8.84
CA ARG A 95 -22.97 -5.19 -8.33
C ARG A 95 -21.76 -5.87 -7.75
N PHE A 96 -21.93 -6.57 -6.66
CA PHE A 96 -20.83 -7.26 -6.01
C PHE A 96 -20.20 -8.29 -6.93
N ASP A 97 -18.97 -8.01 -7.35
CA ASP A 97 -18.10 -8.93 -8.08
C ASP A 97 -16.66 -8.82 -7.54
N PRO A 98 -16.15 -9.83 -6.84
CA PRO A 98 -14.76 -9.83 -6.36
C PRO A 98 -13.71 -9.65 -7.46
N ARG A 99 -14.05 -10.00 -8.70
CA ARG A 99 -13.19 -9.87 -9.88
C ARG A 99 -13.48 -8.64 -10.71
N PHE A 100 -14.34 -7.74 -10.23
CA PHE A 100 -14.62 -6.48 -10.92
C PHE A 100 -13.31 -5.78 -11.30
N GLN A 101 -13.19 -5.43 -12.57
CA GLN A 101 -12.02 -4.77 -13.15
C GLN A 101 -12.48 -3.69 -14.13
N PRO A 102 -12.35 -2.38 -13.77
CA PRO A 102 -12.78 -1.28 -14.61
C PRO A 102 -11.91 -1.08 -15.85
N TRP A 103 -10.72 -1.71 -15.88
CA TRP A 103 -9.79 -1.59 -17.01
C TRP A 103 -9.71 -2.88 -17.79
N THR A 104 -10.25 -2.87 -19.01
CA THR A 104 -10.29 -4.04 -19.91
C THR A 104 -8.91 -4.52 -20.37
N GLY A 105 -7.89 -3.66 -20.33
CA GLY A 105 -6.49 -4.03 -20.59
C GLY A 105 -5.72 -4.51 -19.35
N GLY A 106 -6.34 -4.52 -18.18
CA GLY A 106 -5.73 -4.98 -16.93
C GLY A 106 -5.93 -6.48 -16.71
N GLY A 107 -4.97 -7.11 -16.02
CA GLY A 107 -5.11 -8.48 -15.56
C GLY A 107 -5.87 -8.55 -14.23
N ASP A 108 -6.26 -9.78 -13.83
CA ASP A 108 -6.99 -10.06 -12.59
C ASP A 108 -6.25 -9.56 -11.32
N HIS A 109 -4.94 -9.37 -11.40
CA HIS A 109 -4.11 -8.90 -10.28
C HIS A 109 -4.46 -7.49 -9.78
N PHE A 110 -5.21 -6.68 -10.55
CA PHE A 110 -5.73 -5.38 -10.12
C PHE A 110 -7.24 -5.39 -9.90
N SER A 111 -7.88 -6.56 -9.94
CA SER A 111 -9.31 -6.66 -9.66
C SER A 111 -9.66 -6.30 -8.22
N PHE A 112 -10.92 -6.06 -7.98
CA PHE A 112 -11.45 -5.49 -6.73
C PHE A 112 -10.91 -6.17 -5.47
N PHE A 113 -11.00 -7.51 -5.36
CA PHE A 113 -10.51 -8.24 -4.18
C PHE A 113 -9.01 -8.56 -4.22
N ASN A 114 -8.32 -8.31 -5.34
CA ASN A 114 -6.87 -8.46 -5.42
C ASN A 114 -6.09 -7.18 -5.05
N GLN A 115 -6.78 -6.08 -4.78
CA GLN A 115 -6.14 -4.82 -4.41
C GLN A 115 -5.25 -4.92 -3.15
N PRO A 116 -5.54 -5.73 -2.11
CA PRO A 116 -4.62 -5.95 -1.00
C PRO A 116 -3.28 -6.55 -1.43
N ALA A 117 -3.29 -7.54 -2.33
CA ALA A 117 -2.07 -8.15 -2.87
C ALA A 117 -1.29 -7.17 -3.76
N ALA A 118 -1.99 -6.38 -4.56
CA ALA A 118 -1.36 -5.30 -5.35
C ALA A 118 -0.72 -4.24 -4.45
N ALA A 119 -1.36 -3.88 -3.33
CA ALA A 119 -0.80 -2.97 -2.33
C ALA A 119 0.48 -3.53 -1.69
N GLU A 120 0.52 -4.81 -1.36
CA GLU A 120 1.72 -5.46 -0.84
C GLU A 120 2.88 -5.40 -1.84
N THR A 121 2.60 -5.68 -3.12
CA THR A 121 3.57 -5.57 -4.21
C THR A 121 4.10 -4.13 -4.33
N ASN A 122 3.22 -3.13 -4.29
CA ASN A 122 3.60 -1.72 -4.32
C ASN A 122 4.44 -1.33 -3.10
N PHE A 123 4.08 -1.82 -1.92
CA PHE A 123 4.89 -1.61 -0.72
C PHE A 123 6.26 -2.26 -0.83
N GLN A 124 6.36 -3.45 -1.41
CA GLN A 124 7.64 -4.11 -1.67
C GLN A 124 8.54 -3.32 -2.63
N MET A 125 7.97 -2.69 -3.66
CA MET A 125 8.71 -1.79 -4.55
C MET A 125 9.22 -0.56 -3.79
N PHE A 126 8.41 0.02 -2.92
CA PHE A 126 8.79 1.15 -2.07
C PHE A 126 9.90 0.75 -1.08
N TRP A 127 9.76 -0.38 -0.39
CA TRP A 127 10.78 -0.94 0.49
C TRP A 127 12.11 -1.14 -0.25
N THR A 128 12.08 -1.73 -1.44
CA THR A 128 13.26 -1.92 -2.29
C THR A 128 13.92 -0.59 -2.64
N ALA A 129 13.12 0.45 -2.86
CA ALA A 129 13.61 1.80 -3.18
C ALA A 129 14.33 2.48 -2.00
N LEU A 130 13.95 2.18 -0.76
CA LEU A 130 14.57 2.76 0.44
C LEU A 130 15.87 2.07 0.87
N ARG A 131 16.07 0.79 0.53
CA ARG A 131 17.23 0.00 0.96
C ARG A 131 18.60 0.66 0.70
N PRO A 132 18.87 1.25 -0.48
CA PRO A 132 20.16 1.90 -0.75
C PRO A 132 20.54 3.01 0.24
N LEU A 133 19.53 3.64 0.89
CA LEU A 133 19.75 4.70 1.87
C LEU A 133 20.17 4.18 3.26
N LEU A 134 20.11 2.86 3.49
CA LEU A 134 20.34 2.23 4.79
C LEU A 134 21.48 1.19 4.77
N THR A 135 22.24 1.09 3.68
CA THR A 135 23.30 0.07 3.51
C THR A 135 24.33 0.09 4.63
N ASP A 136 24.64 1.27 5.17
CA ASP A 136 25.62 1.48 6.23
C ASP A 136 25.05 1.34 7.65
N ASN A 137 23.72 1.11 7.77
CA ASN A 137 23.04 0.96 9.06
C ASN A 137 22.24 -0.35 9.11
N LYS A 138 22.92 -1.43 9.55
CA LYS A 138 22.32 -2.77 9.64
C LYS A 138 21.08 -2.82 10.53
N ALA A 139 21.04 -2.05 11.62
CA ALA A 139 19.90 -2.03 12.54
C ALA A 139 18.67 -1.40 11.88
N ALA A 140 18.84 -0.27 11.18
CA ALA A 140 17.76 0.37 10.43
C ALA A 140 17.29 -0.53 9.27
N LEU A 141 18.20 -1.21 8.59
CA LEU A 141 17.86 -2.16 7.53
C LEU A 141 17.03 -3.33 8.05
N ALA A 142 17.39 -3.91 9.19
CA ALA A 142 16.64 -4.99 9.82
C ALA A 142 15.21 -4.53 10.24
N GLN A 143 15.08 -3.29 10.75
CA GLN A 143 13.76 -2.71 11.04
C GLN A 143 12.93 -2.51 9.76
N LEU A 144 13.54 -2.02 8.69
CA LEU A 144 12.88 -1.86 7.40
C LEU A 144 12.39 -3.21 6.86
N ASP A 145 13.19 -4.28 6.99
CA ASP A 145 12.85 -5.63 6.56
C ASP A 145 11.69 -6.21 7.41
N SER A 146 11.70 -5.97 8.72
CA SER A 146 10.59 -6.36 9.62
C SER A 146 9.28 -5.64 9.26
N ILE A 147 9.33 -4.35 8.92
CA ILE A 147 8.14 -3.59 8.49
C ILE A 147 7.55 -4.22 7.22
N ARG A 148 8.40 -4.60 6.26
CA ARG A 148 7.96 -5.28 5.04
C ARG A 148 7.36 -6.64 5.35
N GLY A 149 8.02 -7.47 6.17
CA GLY A 149 7.55 -8.81 6.52
C GLY A 149 6.19 -8.83 7.24
N GLY A 150 5.87 -7.80 8.00
CA GLY A 150 4.58 -7.66 8.70
C GLY A 150 3.46 -7.00 7.87
N PHE A 151 3.60 -6.86 6.54
CA PHE A 151 2.58 -6.18 5.73
C PHE A 151 1.30 -7.01 5.64
N GLY A 152 1.40 -8.30 5.30
CA GLY A 152 0.25 -9.19 5.12
C GLY A 152 -0.62 -9.28 6.38
N GLU A 153 0.00 -9.55 7.52
CA GLU A 153 -0.71 -9.61 8.81
C GLU A 153 -1.41 -8.27 9.14
N ALA A 154 -0.74 -7.15 8.94
CA ALA A 154 -1.33 -5.84 9.20
C ALA A 154 -2.50 -5.52 8.24
N MET A 155 -2.45 -5.99 6.99
CA MET A 155 -3.54 -5.87 6.03
C MET A 155 -4.72 -6.74 6.45
N GLU A 156 -4.50 -8.01 6.79
CA GLU A 156 -5.53 -8.92 7.28
C GLU A 156 -6.28 -8.34 8.47
N GLN A 157 -5.57 -7.90 9.49
CA GLN A 157 -6.15 -7.25 10.67
C GLN A 157 -6.95 -5.98 10.32
N ALA A 158 -6.51 -5.21 9.32
CA ALA A 158 -7.25 -4.02 8.88
C ALA A 158 -8.55 -4.38 8.16
N LEU A 159 -8.53 -5.44 7.34
CA LEU A 159 -9.72 -5.96 6.66
C LEU A 159 -10.72 -6.57 7.64
N GLU A 160 -10.25 -7.35 8.62
CA GLU A 160 -11.11 -7.86 9.69
C GLU A 160 -11.83 -6.75 10.44
N ARG A 161 -11.07 -5.72 10.86
CA ARG A 161 -11.67 -4.54 11.52
C ARG A 161 -12.65 -3.79 10.61
N MET A 162 -12.37 -3.70 9.33
CA MET A 162 -13.25 -3.06 8.35
C MET A 162 -14.56 -3.83 8.22
N TRP A 163 -14.50 -5.17 8.04
CA TRP A 163 -15.67 -6.01 7.91
C TRP A 163 -16.50 -6.06 9.21
N THR A 164 -15.85 -6.19 10.36
CA THR A 164 -16.50 -6.13 11.67
C THR A 164 -17.37 -4.87 11.80
N ARG A 165 -16.79 -3.71 11.48
CA ARG A 165 -17.49 -2.42 11.55
C ARG A 165 -18.58 -2.29 10.48
N LYS A 166 -18.30 -2.72 9.26
CA LYS A 166 -19.27 -2.64 8.14
C LYS A 166 -20.50 -3.48 8.42
N LEU A 167 -20.35 -4.63 9.06
CA LEU A 167 -21.44 -5.55 9.39
C LEU A 167 -22.06 -5.28 10.78
N GLY A 168 -21.56 -4.29 11.53
CA GLY A 168 -22.06 -3.98 12.87
C GLY A 168 -21.80 -5.06 13.92
N LEU A 169 -20.77 -5.88 13.71
CA LEU A 169 -20.39 -6.95 14.62
C LEU A 169 -19.56 -6.42 15.80
N THR A 170 -19.59 -7.11 16.93
CA THR A 170 -18.71 -6.85 18.08
C THR A 170 -17.35 -7.50 17.92
N THR A 171 -17.30 -8.66 17.25
CA THR A 171 -16.10 -9.44 16.95
C THR A 171 -16.16 -9.93 15.52
N PHE A 172 -14.99 -10.14 14.90
CA PHE A 172 -14.91 -10.68 13.55
C PHE A 172 -15.39 -12.13 13.50
N ASP A 173 -16.27 -12.42 12.55
CA ASP A 173 -16.76 -13.78 12.26
C ASP A 173 -16.41 -14.15 10.81
N PRO A 174 -15.35 -14.93 10.59
CA PRO A 174 -14.91 -15.33 9.27
C PRO A 174 -15.90 -16.25 8.55
N THR A 175 -16.69 -17.03 9.30
CA THR A 175 -17.69 -17.94 8.72
C THR A 175 -18.86 -17.14 8.17
N LEU A 176 -19.41 -16.23 8.96
CA LEU A 176 -20.47 -15.32 8.54
C LEU A 176 -20.03 -14.50 7.31
N LEU A 177 -18.83 -13.93 7.33
CA LEU A 177 -18.32 -13.16 6.19
C LEU A 177 -18.24 -14.01 4.93
N ARG A 178 -17.68 -15.22 5.00
CA ARG A 178 -17.57 -16.11 3.86
C ARG A 178 -18.93 -16.47 3.27
N GLU A 179 -19.91 -16.81 4.11
CA GLU A 179 -21.26 -17.12 3.68
C GLU A 179 -21.95 -15.92 3.03
N LEU A 180 -21.80 -14.73 3.63
CA LEU A 180 -22.32 -13.49 3.07
C LEU A 180 -21.73 -13.22 1.68
N LEU A 181 -20.42 -13.30 1.52
CA LEU A 181 -19.75 -13.05 0.24
C LEU A 181 -20.20 -14.05 -0.83
N HIS A 182 -20.37 -15.34 -0.47
CA HIS A 182 -20.91 -16.36 -1.39
C HIS A 182 -22.35 -16.02 -1.81
N LEU A 183 -23.18 -15.57 -0.87
CA LEU A 183 -24.55 -15.16 -1.18
C LEU A 183 -24.57 -13.95 -2.11
N MET A 184 -23.74 -12.92 -1.84
CA MET A 184 -23.67 -11.71 -2.64
C MET A 184 -23.24 -12.00 -4.10
N VAL A 185 -22.28 -12.90 -4.31
CA VAL A 185 -21.88 -13.33 -5.66
C VAL A 185 -23.03 -14.02 -6.40
N ARG A 186 -23.83 -14.82 -5.70
CA ARG A 186 -24.93 -15.58 -6.31
C ARG A 186 -26.16 -14.73 -6.60
N THR A 187 -26.42 -13.74 -5.78
CA THR A 187 -27.64 -12.90 -5.88
C THR A 187 -27.39 -11.59 -6.60
N GLN A 188 -26.17 -11.28 -6.95
CA GLN A 188 -25.75 -10.04 -7.63
C GLN A 188 -26.30 -8.77 -6.95
N VAL A 189 -26.17 -8.68 -5.66
CA VAL A 189 -26.57 -7.50 -4.86
C VAL A 189 -25.45 -6.43 -4.84
N ASP A 190 -25.86 -5.21 -4.46
CA ASP A 190 -24.92 -4.10 -4.21
C ASP A 190 -24.04 -4.35 -2.96
#